data_bd2d1a38b8a5e778876386f4b35ac2fb
#
_entry.id   bd2d1a38b8a5e778876386f4b35ac2fb
#
_cell.length_a   1.000
_cell.length_b   1.000
_cell.length_c   1.000
_cell.angle_alpha   90.00
_cell.angle_beta   90.00
_cell.angle_gamma   90.00
#
_symmetry.space_group_name_H-M   'P 1'
#
loop_
_entity.id
_entity.type
_entity.pdbx_description
1 polymer ?
#
loop_
_entity_poly.entity_id
_entity_poly.type
_entity_poly.pdbx_seq_one_letter_code
_entity_poly.pdbx_strand_id
1 'polypeptide(L)'
;IHRIEDGQKEYEEYIENWIHEVKTPITFLYLLINNNINDEFIKKEIVMELKRIENDVESALYYARLGTAYKDYLVQKVKLNAVITDVISSNRILLMNNKIQVGFICDKDIVIYSDCKWIKFMLNQVLVNSVKYSPKKNEGLKT
;
A
#
# COMPACT_ATOMS: atom_id res chain seq x y z
N ILE A 1 -30.54 -8.34 -15.05
CA ILE A 1 -29.71 -7.23 -14.49
C ILE A 1 -29.38 -7.48 -13.03
N HIS A 2 -30.32 -7.87 -12.19
CA HIS A 2 -30.07 -8.15 -10.76
C HIS A 2 -29.09 -9.32 -10.52
N ARG A 3 -29.05 -10.34 -11.38
CA ARG A 3 -28.18 -11.51 -11.24
C ARG A 3 -26.69 -11.18 -11.45
N ILE A 4 -26.36 -10.25 -12.33
CA ILE A 4 -24.96 -9.84 -12.58
C ILE A 4 -24.45 -9.00 -11.41
N GLU A 5 -25.27 -8.12 -10.86
CA GLU A 5 -24.93 -7.31 -9.70
C GLU A 5 -24.74 -8.16 -8.44
N ASP A 6 -25.62 -9.15 -8.23
CA ASP A 6 -25.52 -10.08 -7.11
C ASP A 6 -24.28 -10.96 -7.22
N GLY A 7 -23.93 -11.46 -8.43
CA GLY A 7 -22.72 -12.23 -8.67
C GLY A 7 -21.43 -11.44 -8.46
N GLN A 8 -21.41 -10.15 -8.81
CA GLN A 8 -20.27 -9.28 -8.56
C GLN A 8 -20.11 -9.01 -7.06
N LYS A 9 -21.20 -8.78 -6.35
CA LYS A 9 -21.19 -8.58 -4.90
C LYS A 9 -20.69 -9.82 -4.16
N GLU A 10 -21.16 -11.00 -4.54
CA GLU A 10 -20.70 -12.27 -3.96
C GLU A 10 -19.21 -12.50 -4.23
N TYR A 11 -18.73 -12.17 -5.43
CA TYR A 11 -17.32 -12.26 -5.78
C TYR A 11 -16.47 -11.30 -4.95
N GLU A 12 -16.92 -10.07 -4.74
CA GLU A 12 -16.24 -9.09 -3.90
C GLU A 12 -16.17 -9.54 -2.44
N GLU A 13 -17.27 -10.02 -1.88
CA GLU A 13 -17.30 -10.56 -0.52
C GLU A 13 -16.37 -11.77 -0.38
N TYR A 14 -16.30 -12.62 -1.39
CA TYR A 14 -15.38 -13.75 -1.43
C TYR A 14 -13.92 -13.27 -1.41
N ILE A 15 -13.55 -12.30 -2.23
CA ILE A 15 -12.20 -11.74 -2.29
C ILE A 15 -11.84 -11.04 -0.96
N GLU A 16 -12.75 -10.28 -0.37
CA GLU A 16 -12.53 -9.64 0.93
C GLU A 16 -12.27 -10.67 2.03
N ASN A 17 -13.07 -11.73 2.08
CA ASN A 17 -12.88 -12.81 3.04
C ASN A 17 -11.55 -13.51 2.83
N TRP A 18 -11.19 -13.80 1.58
CA TRP A 18 -9.92 -14.42 1.24
C TRP A 18 -8.71 -13.57 1.68
N ILE A 19 -8.79 -12.26 1.49
CA ILE A 19 -7.74 -11.32 1.90
C ILE A 19 -7.59 -11.30 3.42
N HIS A 20 -8.71 -11.31 4.16
CA HIS A 20 -8.66 -11.41 5.61
C HIS A 20 -8.03 -12.73 6.08
N GLU A 21 -8.35 -13.82 5.42
CA GLU A 21 -7.75 -15.13 5.70
C GLU A 21 -6.24 -15.16 5.43
N VAL A 22 -5.78 -14.46 4.41
CA VAL A 22 -4.33 -14.34 4.09
C VAL A 22 -3.61 -13.43 5.08
N LYS A 23 -4.23 -12.34 5.51
CA LYS A 23 -3.63 -11.40 6.47
C LYS A 23 -3.38 -12.02 7.85
N THR A 24 -4.21 -12.95 8.28
CA THR A 24 -4.06 -13.62 9.59
C THR A 24 -2.74 -14.37 9.73
N PRO A 25 -2.34 -15.28 8.84
CA PRO A 25 -1.02 -15.94 8.92
C PRO A 25 0.14 -14.96 8.76
N ILE A 26 -0.01 -13.90 7.98
CA ILE A 26 1.02 -12.86 7.86
C ILE A 26 1.25 -12.17 9.20
N THR A 27 0.20 -11.79 9.90
CA THR A 27 0.28 -11.20 11.24
C THR A 27 0.95 -12.15 12.23
N PHE A 28 0.62 -13.43 12.17
CA PHE A 28 1.25 -14.45 13.00
C PHE A 28 2.74 -14.59 12.72
N LEU A 29 3.15 -14.54 11.45
CA LEU A 29 4.56 -14.56 11.06
C LEU A 29 5.33 -13.34 11.59
N TYR A 30 4.73 -12.14 11.59
CA TYR A 30 5.32 -10.96 12.21
C TYR A 30 5.59 -11.18 13.71
N LEU A 31 4.64 -11.76 14.42
CA LEU A 31 4.79 -12.04 15.85
C LEU A 31 5.89 -13.07 16.11
N LEU A 32 5.96 -14.14 15.33
CA LEU A 32 7.00 -15.15 15.44
C LEU A 32 8.40 -14.56 15.19
N ILE A 33 8.53 -13.75 14.18
CA ILE A 33 9.80 -13.12 13.80
C ILE A 33 10.26 -12.18 14.90
N ASN A 34 9.37 -11.34 15.43
CA ASN A 34 9.71 -10.40 16.49
C ASN A 34 10.15 -11.09 17.78
N ASN A 35 9.62 -12.27 18.07
CA ASN A 35 9.88 -12.98 19.32
C ASN A 35 11.06 -13.95 19.25
N ASN A 36 11.42 -14.47 18.06
CA ASN A 36 12.34 -15.61 17.92
C ASN A 36 13.61 -15.29 17.13
N ILE A 37 13.66 -14.19 16.41
CA ILE A 37 14.84 -13.83 15.60
C ILE A 37 15.61 -12.74 16.28
N ASN A 38 16.87 -13.01 16.63
CA ASN A 38 17.76 -12.06 17.28
C ASN A 38 18.64 -11.27 16.30
N ASP A 39 18.79 -11.75 15.06
CA ASP A 39 19.51 -11.03 14.02
C ASP A 39 18.63 -9.93 13.42
N GLU A 40 18.97 -8.68 13.75
CA GLU A 40 18.23 -7.51 13.30
C GLU A 40 18.23 -7.32 11.78
N PHE A 41 19.28 -7.73 11.10
CA PHE A 41 19.35 -7.64 9.64
C PHE A 41 18.38 -8.62 8.99
N ILE A 42 18.41 -9.89 9.39
CA ILE A 42 17.50 -10.93 8.89
C ILE A 42 16.04 -10.57 9.21
N LYS A 43 15.80 -10.09 10.43
CA LYS A 43 14.49 -9.64 10.85
C LYS A 43 13.92 -8.55 9.95
N LYS A 44 14.73 -7.53 9.62
CA LYS A 44 14.34 -6.46 8.71
C LYS A 44 14.00 -6.97 7.31
N GLU A 45 14.82 -7.87 6.76
CA GLU A 45 14.58 -8.45 5.44
C GLU A 45 13.27 -9.24 5.40
N ILE A 46 12.99 -10.05 6.42
CA ILE A 46 11.74 -10.81 6.49
C ILE A 46 10.54 -9.88 6.66
N VAL A 47 10.63 -8.88 7.51
CA VAL A 47 9.55 -7.89 7.69
C VAL A 47 9.26 -7.14 6.38
N MET A 48 10.29 -6.80 5.62
CA MET A 48 10.12 -6.17 4.31
C MET A 48 9.39 -7.07 3.31
N GLU A 49 9.73 -8.35 3.26
CA GLU A 49 9.04 -9.31 2.37
C GLU A 49 7.58 -9.53 2.80
N LEU A 50 7.31 -9.60 4.10
CA LEU A 50 5.93 -9.68 4.60
C LEU A 50 5.13 -8.44 4.23
N LYS A 51 5.72 -7.27 4.35
CA LYS A 51 5.09 -6.00 3.94
C LYS A 51 4.78 -5.98 2.45
N ARG A 52 5.67 -6.51 1.64
CA ARG A 52 5.47 -6.67 0.21
C ARG A 52 4.29 -7.58 -0.11
N ILE A 53 4.18 -8.72 0.57
CA ILE A 53 3.04 -9.64 0.43
C ILE A 53 1.72 -8.94 0.82
N GLU A 54 1.70 -8.20 1.92
CA GLU A 54 0.53 -7.41 2.32
C GLU A 54 0.12 -6.41 1.24
N ASN A 55 1.06 -5.69 0.67
CA ASN A 55 0.79 -4.72 -0.39
C ASN A 55 0.23 -5.41 -1.65
N ASP A 56 0.77 -6.56 -2.02
CA ASP A 56 0.28 -7.33 -3.16
C ASP A 56 -1.15 -7.84 -2.94
N VAL A 57 -1.44 -8.29 -1.73
CA VAL A 57 -2.80 -8.71 -1.34
C VAL A 57 -3.78 -7.54 -1.38
N GLU A 58 -3.41 -6.38 -0.86
CA GLU A 58 -4.24 -5.17 -0.94
C GLU A 58 -4.46 -4.72 -2.39
N SER A 59 -3.43 -4.79 -3.22
CA SER A 59 -3.55 -4.48 -4.64
C SER A 59 -4.55 -5.42 -5.33
N ALA A 60 -4.50 -6.71 -5.02
CA ALA A 60 -5.47 -7.68 -5.54
C ALA A 60 -6.91 -7.34 -5.13
N LEU A 61 -7.12 -6.87 -3.89
CA LEU A 61 -8.42 -6.40 -3.43
C LEU A 61 -8.94 -5.23 -4.25
N TYR A 62 -8.11 -4.23 -4.47
CA TYR A 62 -8.51 -3.06 -5.24
C TYR A 62 -8.79 -3.42 -6.69
N TYR A 63 -8.03 -4.32 -7.29
CA TYR A 63 -8.32 -4.85 -8.62
C TYR A 63 -9.67 -5.55 -8.69
N ALA A 64 -10.00 -6.36 -7.71
CA ALA A 64 -11.28 -7.04 -7.64
C ALA A 64 -12.46 -6.07 -7.52
N ARG A 65 -12.24 -4.91 -6.88
CA ARG A 65 -13.26 -3.87 -6.69
C ARG A 65 -13.41 -2.90 -7.88
N LEU A 66 -12.48 -2.90 -8.84
CA LEU A 66 -12.51 -1.96 -9.94
C LEU A 66 -13.83 -1.98 -10.75
N GLY A 67 -14.45 -3.15 -10.90
CA GLY A 67 -15.73 -3.30 -11.61
C GLY A 67 -16.92 -2.65 -10.89
N THR A 68 -16.81 -2.37 -9.60
CA THR A 68 -17.88 -1.81 -8.76
C THR A 68 -17.45 -0.57 -7.99
N ALA A 69 -16.27 -0.03 -8.30
CA ALA A 69 -15.69 1.14 -7.64
C ALA A 69 -16.67 2.34 -7.60
N TYR A 70 -17.46 2.52 -8.64
CA TYR A 70 -18.45 3.59 -8.73
C TYR A 70 -19.58 3.49 -7.70
N LYS A 71 -19.84 2.30 -7.15
CA LYS A 71 -20.89 2.08 -6.12
C LYS A 71 -20.39 2.41 -4.73
N ASP A 72 -19.12 2.12 -4.47
CA ASP A 72 -18.49 2.34 -3.16
C ASP A 72 -17.71 3.65 -3.09
N TYR A 73 -17.71 4.41 -4.19
CA TYR A 73 -16.97 5.65 -4.30
C TYR A 73 -17.64 6.76 -3.49
N LEU A 74 -16.99 7.15 -2.40
CA LEU A 74 -17.44 8.23 -1.53
C LEU A 74 -16.69 9.52 -1.85
N VAL A 75 -17.35 10.44 -2.53
CA VAL A 75 -16.78 11.76 -2.79
C VAL A 75 -16.76 12.55 -1.49
N GLN A 76 -15.56 12.88 -1.05
CA GLN A 76 -15.30 13.65 0.16
C GLN A 76 -14.36 14.80 -0.17
N LYS A 77 -14.40 15.81 0.70
CA LYS A 77 -13.42 16.87 0.69
C LYS A 77 -12.10 16.35 1.25
N VAL A 78 -11.07 16.29 0.43
CA VAL A 78 -9.77 15.73 0.79
C VAL A 78 -8.71 16.80 0.72
N LYS A 79 -7.97 16.99 1.80
CA LYS A 79 -6.78 17.84 1.81
C LYS A 79 -5.62 17.07 1.20
N LEU A 80 -5.17 17.51 0.04
CA LEU A 80 -4.13 16.80 -0.72
C LEU A 80 -2.82 16.68 0.06
N ASN A 81 -2.41 17.73 0.76
CA ASN A 81 -1.21 17.72 1.58
C ASN A 81 -1.25 16.63 2.65
N ALA A 82 -2.38 16.47 3.34
CA ALA A 82 -2.54 15.46 4.37
C ALA A 82 -2.44 14.02 3.81
N VAL A 83 -3.04 13.78 2.67
CA VAL A 83 -3.00 12.46 2.01
C VAL A 83 -1.58 12.12 1.56
N ILE A 84 -0.88 13.04 0.94
CA ILE A 84 0.51 12.84 0.50
C ILE A 84 1.42 12.57 1.71
N THR A 85 1.25 13.32 2.78
CA THR A 85 2.01 13.13 4.02
C THR A 85 1.77 11.74 4.61
N ASP A 86 0.53 11.30 4.65
CA ASP A 86 0.17 9.96 5.16
C ASP A 86 0.80 8.85 4.31
N VAL A 87 0.76 8.98 3.00
CA VAL A 87 1.35 7.99 2.07
C VAL A 87 2.88 7.92 2.25
N ILE A 88 3.55 9.05 2.34
CA ILE A 88 5.00 9.09 2.56
C ILE A 88 5.34 8.48 3.92
N SER A 89 4.62 8.83 4.97
CA SER A 89 4.85 8.29 6.32
C SER A 89 4.65 6.77 6.37
N SER A 90 3.64 6.26 5.69
CA SER A 90 3.37 4.82 5.62
C SER A 90 4.47 4.04 4.91
N ASN A 91 5.21 4.68 4.01
CA ASN A 91 6.30 4.06 3.26
C ASN A 91 7.70 4.46 3.77
N ARG A 92 7.78 5.03 4.97
CA ARG A 92 9.01 5.54 5.54
C ARG A 92 10.13 4.50 5.57
N ILE A 93 9.84 3.28 6.02
CA ILE A 93 10.83 2.20 6.11
C ILE A 93 11.32 1.80 4.72
N LEU A 94 10.42 1.68 3.76
CA LEU A 94 10.75 1.37 2.37
C LEU A 94 11.69 2.43 1.77
N LEU A 95 11.38 3.69 2.00
CA LEU A 95 12.18 4.81 1.51
C LEU A 95 13.57 4.85 2.16
N MET A 96 13.64 4.66 3.47
CA MET A 96 14.92 4.64 4.21
C MET A 96 15.81 3.48 3.76
N ASN A 97 15.25 2.28 3.59
CA ASN A 97 16.02 1.11 3.18
C ASN A 97 16.56 1.23 1.75
N ASN A 98 15.88 1.97 0.90
CA ASN A 98 16.34 2.24 -0.47
C ASN A 98 17.14 3.55 -0.60
N LYS A 99 17.43 4.21 0.52
CA LYS A 99 18.17 5.48 0.59
C LYS A 99 17.54 6.57 -0.29
N ILE A 100 16.22 6.62 -0.32
CA ILE A 100 15.45 7.59 -1.09
C ILE A 100 14.98 8.71 -0.17
N GLN A 101 15.29 9.94 -0.58
CA GLN A 101 14.76 11.14 0.03
C GLN A 101 13.57 11.64 -0.80
N VAL A 102 12.46 11.86 -0.16
CA VAL A 102 11.26 12.41 -0.79
C VAL A 102 11.11 13.87 -0.38
N GLY A 103 11.15 14.76 -1.36
CA GLY A 103 10.73 16.13 -1.19
C GLY A 103 9.41 16.34 -1.91
N PHE A 104 8.46 16.98 -1.27
CA PHE A 104 7.26 17.43 -1.96
C PHE A 104 6.89 18.85 -1.55
N ILE A 105 6.34 19.57 -2.50
CA ILE A 105 5.84 20.93 -2.28
C ILE A 105 4.36 20.90 -2.64
N CYS A 106 3.54 21.17 -1.64
CA CYS A 106 2.10 21.23 -1.81
C CYS A 106 1.54 22.30 -0.89
N ASP A 107 0.78 23.20 -1.43
CA ASP A 107 0.08 24.20 -0.63
C ASP A 107 -0.90 23.52 0.33
N LYS A 108 -0.91 23.96 1.58
CA LYS A 108 -1.76 23.35 2.62
C LYS A 108 -3.25 23.51 2.35
N ASP A 109 -3.61 24.45 1.50
CA ASP A 109 -5.00 24.80 1.22
C ASP A 109 -5.58 24.08 0.00
N ILE A 110 -4.79 23.27 -0.70
CA ILE A 110 -5.28 22.50 -1.84
C ILE A 110 -6.25 21.42 -1.36
N VAL A 111 -7.47 21.52 -1.84
CA VAL A 111 -8.55 20.60 -1.57
C VAL A 111 -9.03 19.98 -2.87
N ILE A 112 -9.21 18.68 -2.86
CA ILE A 112 -9.82 17.93 -3.95
C ILE A 112 -11.06 17.20 -3.45
N TYR A 113 -11.99 16.95 -4.33
CA TYR A 113 -13.20 16.18 -4.05
C TYR A 113 -13.04 14.80 -4.68
N SER A 114 -12.79 13.80 -3.86
CA SER A 114 -12.56 12.44 -4.31
C SER A 114 -12.73 11.45 -3.16
N ASP A 115 -12.60 10.17 -3.45
CA ASP A 115 -12.54 9.13 -2.43
C ASP A 115 -11.12 9.06 -1.85
N CYS A 116 -11.01 9.34 -0.55
CA CYS A 116 -9.73 9.37 0.14
C CYS A 116 -8.98 8.03 0.07
N LYS A 117 -9.69 6.91 0.18
CA LYS A 117 -9.08 5.57 0.11
C LYS A 117 -8.48 5.29 -1.25
N TRP A 118 -9.20 5.64 -2.33
CA TRP A 118 -8.72 5.46 -3.70
C TRP A 118 -7.51 6.33 -4.01
N ILE A 119 -7.50 7.58 -3.55
CA ILE A 119 -6.36 8.48 -3.74
C ILE A 119 -5.14 7.97 -2.98
N LYS A 120 -5.30 7.56 -1.73
CA LYS A 120 -4.20 6.96 -0.96
C LYS A 120 -3.64 5.72 -1.65
N PHE A 121 -4.50 4.86 -2.15
CA PHE A 121 -4.09 3.67 -2.88
C PHE A 121 -3.31 4.02 -4.14
N MET A 122 -3.82 4.92 -4.98
CA MET A 122 -3.14 5.34 -6.21
C MET A 122 -1.78 5.98 -5.93
N LEU A 123 -1.70 6.87 -4.97
CA LEU A 123 -0.45 7.52 -4.57
C LEU A 123 0.55 6.52 -4.01
N ASN A 124 0.08 5.58 -3.21
CA ASN A 124 0.92 4.51 -2.69
C ASN A 124 1.50 3.64 -3.81
N GLN A 125 0.70 3.27 -4.80
CA GLN A 125 1.17 2.52 -5.98
C GLN A 125 2.22 3.29 -6.77
N VAL A 126 2.01 4.56 -7.00
CA VAL A 126 2.98 5.43 -7.68
C VAL A 126 4.30 5.50 -6.90
N LEU A 127 4.22 5.69 -5.58
CA LEU A 127 5.40 5.77 -4.74
C LEU A 127 6.18 4.45 -4.71
N VAL A 128 5.50 3.33 -4.49
CA VAL A 128 6.12 2.00 -4.45
C VAL A 128 6.74 1.65 -5.79
N ASN A 129 6.06 1.94 -6.90
CA ASN A 129 6.61 1.74 -8.24
C ASN A 129 7.85 2.63 -8.49
N SER A 130 7.81 3.87 -8.02
CA SER A 130 8.95 4.79 -8.16
C SER A 130 10.17 4.28 -7.41
N VAL A 131 9.98 3.70 -6.22
CA VAL A 131 11.06 3.07 -5.44
C VAL A 131 11.61 1.86 -6.17
N LYS A 132 10.73 1.00 -6.69
CA LYS A 132 11.09 -0.24 -7.38
C LYS A 132 11.95 0.01 -8.63
N TYR A 133 11.63 1.06 -9.37
CA TYR A 133 12.32 1.41 -10.63
C TYR A 133 13.37 2.52 -10.45
N SER A 134 13.62 2.95 -9.24
CA SER A 134 14.66 3.91 -8.92
C SER A 134 16.04 3.28 -9.17
N PRO A 135 16.99 3.98 -9.82
CA PRO A 135 18.31 3.44 -10.00
C PRO A 135 18.95 3.23 -8.63
N LYS A 136 19.35 1.99 -8.34
CA LYS A 136 20.17 1.70 -7.17
C LYS A 136 21.45 2.50 -7.33
N LYS A 137 21.74 3.40 -6.41
CA LYS A 137 23.08 3.98 -6.34
C LYS A 137 24.05 2.82 -6.12
N ASN A 138 24.77 2.45 -7.19
CA ASN A 138 25.87 1.53 -7.05
C ASN A 138 26.86 2.13 -6.07
N GLU A 139 27.12 1.44 -4.97
CA GLU A 139 28.20 1.76 -4.04
C GLU A 139 29.59 1.59 -4.68
N GLY A 140 29.71 1.78 -5.97
CA GLY A 140 30.90 1.50 -6.78
C GLY A 140 31.52 2.66 -7.52
N LEU A 141 30.98 3.85 -7.46
CA LEU A 141 31.63 5.04 -8.01
C LEU A 141 32.18 5.93 -6.89
N LYS A 142 33.27 5.46 -6.30
CA LYS A 142 34.24 6.35 -5.69
C LYS A 142 34.99 7.07 -6.81
N THR A 143 34.59 8.25 -7.10
CA THR A 143 35.45 9.27 -7.70
C THR A 143 35.65 10.38 -6.70
#